data_14865666857ce1b3b9f19869913b3837
#
_entry.id   14865666857ce1b3b9f19869913b3837
#
_cell.length_a   1.000
_cell.length_b   1.000
_cell.length_c   1.000
_cell.angle_alpha   90.00
_cell.angle_beta   90.00
_cell.angle_gamma   90.00
#
_symmetry.space_group_name_H-M   'P 1'
#
loop_
_entity.id
_entity.type
_entity.pdbx_description
1 polymer ?
#
loop_
_entity_poly.entity_id
_entity_poly.type
_entity_poly.pdbx_seq_one_letter_code
_entity_poly.pdbx_strand_id
1 'polypeptide(L)'
;SMLQGHPSVKYTPGVDMCTGSLGQGISAACGMALGAKLAGKDFRVFTVLGDGEIQEGQVWEAAMYACAKGLDNLVAVVDNNNLQIDGTIAEVNSPYPIAEKFKAFGWNVLEIYADSFDEMDAAFNAAIEFKGKPTAIIAKSVKGKGVSFMENQCSWHGKAPNEEQYKEAMEELNATLTSLEAN
;
A
#
# COMPACT_ATOMS: atom_id res chain seq x y z
N SER A 1 -20.50 -2.19 5.16
CA SER A 1 -19.41 -1.21 5.15
C SER A 1 -19.07 -0.81 3.71
N MET A 2 -18.74 0.46 3.47
CA MET A 2 -18.21 0.89 2.19
C MET A 2 -16.76 0.42 1.97
N LEU A 3 -16.02 0.21 3.04
CA LEU A 3 -14.70 -0.42 3.00
C LEU A 3 -14.88 -1.93 3.04
N GLN A 4 -14.57 -2.58 1.94
CA GLN A 4 -14.74 -4.02 1.75
C GLN A 4 -13.37 -4.69 1.73
N GLY A 5 -13.33 -6.02 1.93
CA GLY A 5 -12.10 -6.81 1.84
C GLY A 5 -11.39 -6.70 0.49
N HIS A 6 -12.16 -6.54 -0.59
CA HIS A 6 -11.64 -6.19 -1.91
C HIS A 6 -12.24 -4.84 -2.33
N PRO A 7 -11.43 -3.85 -2.72
CA PRO A 7 -11.94 -2.53 -3.10
C PRO A 7 -12.80 -2.62 -4.36
N SER A 8 -13.89 -1.87 -4.35
CA SER A 8 -14.86 -1.86 -5.44
C SER A 8 -15.15 -0.43 -5.88
N VAL A 9 -14.98 -0.16 -7.16
CA VAL A 9 -15.30 1.13 -7.80
C VAL A 9 -16.75 1.55 -7.51
N LYS A 10 -17.66 0.58 -7.36
CA LYS A 10 -19.08 0.85 -7.12
C LYS A 10 -19.37 1.37 -5.72
N TYR A 11 -18.59 0.93 -4.72
CA TYR A 11 -18.94 1.11 -3.30
C TYR A 11 -17.90 1.90 -2.50
N THR A 12 -16.67 2.00 -3.00
CA THR A 12 -15.57 2.65 -2.30
C THR A 12 -15.16 3.93 -3.03
N PRO A 13 -15.55 5.12 -2.53
CA PRO A 13 -15.14 6.38 -3.14
C PRO A 13 -13.62 6.52 -3.21
N GLY A 14 -13.10 7.05 -4.32
CA GLY A 14 -11.66 7.25 -4.52
C GLY A 14 -10.92 6.02 -5.04
N VAL A 15 -11.62 4.90 -5.29
CA VAL A 15 -11.06 3.72 -5.94
C VAL A 15 -11.48 3.71 -7.41
N ASP A 16 -10.51 3.75 -8.32
CA ASP A 16 -10.74 3.81 -9.77
C ASP A 16 -10.73 2.42 -10.44
N MET A 17 -10.28 1.37 -9.72
CA MET A 17 -10.24 0.00 -10.22
C MET A 17 -10.56 -1.00 -9.12
N CYS A 18 -11.43 -1.98 -9.42
CA CYS A 18 -11.62 -3.14 -8.56
C CYS A 18 -10.38 -4.02 -8.60
N THR A 19 -9.83 -4.37 -7.43
CA THR A 19 -8.64 -5.22 -7.28
C THR A 19 -8.90 -6.34 -6.25
N GLY A 20 -7.92 -7.22 -6.04
CA GLY A 20 -8.01 -8.34 -5.09
C GLY A 20 -7.27 -9.59 -5.57
N SER A 21 -7.08 -9.73 -6.90
CA SER A 21 -6.15 -10.72 -7.45
C SER A 21 -4.73 -10.16 -7.28
N LEU A 22 -3.99 -10.69 -6.30
CA LEU A 22 -2.69 -10.18 -5.90
C LEU A 22 -1.70 -10.12 -7.07
N GLY A 23 -0.90 -9.06 -7.12
CA GLY A 23 0.08 -8.80 -8.17
C GLY A 23 -0.48 -8.23 -9.47
N GLN A 24 -1.81 -8.24 -9.70
CA GLN A 24 -2.43 -7.78 -10.95
C GLN A 24 -2.60 -6.26 -10.98
N GLY A 25 -2.88 -5.64 -9.83
CA GLY A 25 -3.19 -4.21 -9.73
C GLY A 25 -2.09 -3.30 -10.27
N ILE A 26 -0.83 -3.61 -9.98
CA ILE A 26 0.30 -2.80 -10.47
C ILE A 26 0.45 -2.83 -11.99
N SER A 27 0.14 -3.96 -12.63
CA SER A 27 0.18 -4.04 -14.11
C SER A 27 -0.90 -3.17 -14.75
N ALA A 28 -2.10 -3.16 -14.19
CA ALA A 28 -3.17 -2.27 -14.61
C ALA A 28 -2.80 -0.80 -14.37
N ALA A 29 -2.20 -0.49 -13.21
CA ALA A 29 -1.69 0.85 -12.90
C ALA A 29 -0.63 1.32 -13.88
N CYS A 30 0.28 0.45 -14.34
CA CYS A 30 1.22 0.74 -15.43
C CYS A 30 0.49 1.10 -16.73
N GLY A 31 -0.56 0.35 -17.07
CA GLY A 31 -1.39 0.63 -18.25
C GLY A 31 -2.08 1.99 -18.17
N MET A 32 -2.66 2.33 -17.02
CA MET A 32 -3.30 3.63 -16.76
C MET A 32 -2.29 4.77 -16.87
N ALA A 33 -1.12 4.63 -16.23
CA ALA A 33 -0.07 5.64 -16.24
C ALA A 33 0.48 5.87 -17.66
N LEU A 34 0.69 4.81 -18.42
CA LEU A 34 1.09 4.90 -19.84
C LEU A 34 -0.01 5.55 -20.68
N GLY A 35 -1.27 5.14 -20.47
CA GLY A 35 -2.42 5.72 -21.17
C GLY A 35 -2.53 7.22 -20.96
N ALA A 36 -2.30 7.71 -19.72
CA ALA A 36 -2.24 9.13 -19.42
C ALA A 36 -1.20 9.85 -20.26
N LYS A 37 0.04 9.33 -20.29
CA LYS A 37 1.14 9.91 -21.08
C LYS A 37 0.83 9.93 -22.57
N LEU A 38 0.30 8.84 -23.14
CA LEU A 38 -0.07 8.76 -24.56
C LEU A 38 -1.20 9.71 -24.93
N ALA A 39 -2.15 9.92 -24.03
CA ALA A 39 -3.27 10.84 -24.22
C ALA A 39 -2.93 12.30 -23.88
N GLY A 40 -1.71 12.61 -23.45
CA GLY A 40 -1.30 13.95 -23.02
C GLY A 40 -2.09 14.44 -21.80
N LYS A 41 -2.48 13.53 -20.90
CA LYS A 41 -3.19 13.84 -19.65
C LYS A 41 -2.22 13.93 -18.49
N ASP A 42 -2.44 14.92 -17.62
CA ASP A 42 -1.63 15.16 -16.44
C ASP A 42 -2.31 14.62 -15.17
N PHE A 43 -2.50 13.30 -15.12
CA PHE A 43 -2.90 12.63 -13.89
C PHE A 43 -1.88 11.59 -13.45
N ARG A 44 -1.89 11.33 -12.16
CA ARG A 44 -1.04 10.32 -11.51
C ARG A 44 -1.85 9.10 -11.16
N VAL A 45 -1.15 7.99 -11.10
CA VAL A 45 -1.71 6.71 -10.69
C VAL A 45 -1.01 6.29 -9.40
N PHE A 46 -1.80 6.02 -8.38
CA PHE A 46 -1.34 5.46 -7.12
C PHE A 46 -1.83 4.02 -7.01
N THR A 47 -0.95 3.12 -6.62
CA THR A 47 -1.29 1.72 -6.33
C THR A 47 -0.74 1.33 -4.98
N VAL A 48 -1.52 0.60 -4.20
CA VAL A 48 -1.08 0.05 -2.90
C VAL A 48 -0.84 -1.44 -3.07
N LEU A 49 0.28 -1.91 -2.59
CA LEU A 49 0.73 -3.31 -2.63
C LEU A 49 0.98 -3.79 -1.20
N GLY A 50 0.55 -5.00 -0.88
CA GLY A 50 0.98 -5.67 0.35
C GLY A 50 2.40 -6.23 0.21
N ASP A 51 3.14 -6.32 1.31
CA ASP A 51 4.47 -6.93 1.32
C ASP A 51 4.43 -8.45 1.02
N GLY A 52 3.35 -9.14 1.38
CA GLY A 52 3.08 -10.50 0.90
C GLY A 52 2.71 -10.55 -0.58
N GLU A 53 1.99 -9.55 -1.08
CA GLU A 53 1.61 -9.46 -2.50
C GLU A 53 2.81 -9.33 -3.43
N ILE A 54 3.85 -8.63 -3.04
CA ILE A 54 5.05 -8.47 -3.86
C ILE A 54 5.90 -9.75 -4.00
N GLN A 55 5.49 -10.85 -3.41
CA GLN A 55 6.04 -12.19 -3.70
C GLN A 55 5.61 -12.67 -5.09
N GLU A 56 4.51 -12.13 -5.66
CA GLU A 56 4.06 -12.43 -7.01
C GLU A 56 5.06 -11.94 -8.07
N GLY A 57 5.46 -12.83 -8.98
CA GLY A 57 6.42 -12.52 -10.04
C GLY A 57 5.98 -11.36 -10.93
N GLN A 58 4.68 -11.24 -11.19
CA GLN A 58 4.10 -10.18 -12.01
C GLN A 58 4.36 -8.78 -11.47
N VAL A 59 4.50 -8.60 -10.15
CA VAL A 59 4.88 -7.31 -9.55
C VAL A 59 6.24 -6.85 -10.09
N TRP A 60 7.20 -7.75 -10.18
CA TRP A 60 8.55 -7.45 -10.67
C TRP A 60 8.61 -7.27 -12.18
N GLU A 61 7.78 -8.00 -12.94
CA GLU A 61 7.59 -7.76 -14.37
C GLU A 61 7.04 -6.35 -14.63
N ALA A 62 6.00 -5.94 -13.85
CA ALA A 62 5.45 -4.60 -13.93
C ALA A 62 6.45 -3.53 -13.47
N ALA A 63 7.24 -3.80 -12.43
CA ALA A 63 8.27 -2.87 -11.94
C ALA A 63 9.34 -2.60 -13.03
N MET A 64 9.80 -3.64 -13.71
CA MET A 64 10.73 -3.52 -14.85
C MET A 64 10.11 -2.71 -15.98
N TYR A 65 8.87 -3.02 -16.34
CA TYR A 65 8.14 -2.31 -17.40
C TYR A 65 7.94 -0.84 -17.09
N ALA A 66 7.50 -0.50 -15.88
CA ALA A 66 7.25 0.88 -15.45
C ALA A 66 8.51 1.75 -15.59
N CYS A 67 9.66 1.23 -15.16
CA CYS A 67 10.93 1.92 -15.30
C CYS A 67 11.33 2.07 -16.77
N ALA A 68 11.24 0.99 -17.57
CA ALA A 68 11.59 1.01 -18.99
C ALA A 68 10.73 2.02 -19.79
N LYS A 69 9.50 2.29 -19.36
CA LYS A 69 8.59 3.27 -19.96
C LYS A 69 8.66 4.66 -19.34
N GLY A 70 9.49 4.86 -18.32
CA GLY A 70 9.64 6.15 -17.64
C GLY A 70 8.32 6.64 -17.07
N LEU A 71 7.56 5.77 -16.39
CA LEU A 71 6.24 6.10 -15.85
C LEU A 71 6.36 6.91 -14.56
N ASP A 72 6.85 8.14 -14.65
CA ASP A 72 7.05 9.05 -13.51
C ASP A 72 5.74 9.62 -12.93
N ASN A 73 4.63 9.27 -13.54
CA ASN A 73 3.28 9.49 -13.04
C ASN A 73 2.69 8.26 -12.33
N LEU A 74 3.49 7.23 -12.06
CA LEU A 74 3.12 6.05 -11.27
C LEU A 74 3.81 6.07 -9.91
N VAL A 75 3.03 5.93 -8.84
CA VAL A 75 3.50 5.78 -7.46
C VAL A 75 2.97 4.47 -6.90
N ALA A 76 3.85 3.59 -6.45
CA ALA A 76 3.52 2.37 -5.74
C ALA A 76 3.83 2.53 -4.25
N VAL A 77 2.84 2.31 -3.39
CA VAL A 77 3.01 2.28 -1.94
C VAL A 77 3.02 0.82 -1.51
N VAL A 78 4.09 0.36 -0.88
CA VAL A 78 4.17 -0.97 -0.30
C VAL A 78 3.83 -0.88 1.19
N ASP A 79 2.68 -1.45 1.59
CA ASP A 79 2.33 -1.64 3.00
C ASP A 79 3.19 -2.75 3.58
N ASN A 80 4.31 -2.33 4.21
CA ASN A 80 5.30 -3.24 4.77
C ASN A 80 5.01 -3.49 6.25
N ASN A 81 4.03 -4.33 6.53
CA ASN A 81 3.60 -4.72 7.87
C ASN A 81 4.20 -6.06 8.34
N ASN A 82 5.00 -6.73 7.51
CA ASN A 82 5.70 -7.99 7.79
C ASN A 82 4.78 -9.20 7.99
N LEU A 83 3.49 -9.12 7.67
CA LEU A 83 2.53 -10.19 7.88
C LEU A 83 1.70 -10.49 6.63
N GLN A 84 1.48 -11.78 6.41
CA GLN A 84 0.50 -12.29 5.45
C GLN A 84 -0.41 -13.32 6.12
N ILE A 85 -1.32 -13.97 5.37
CA ILE A 85 -2.33 -14.90 5.92
C ILE A 85 -1.69 -16.02 6.76
N ASP A 86 -0.59 -16.61 6.27
CA ASP A 86 0.00 -17.84 6.82
C ASP A 86 1.14 -17.59 7.83
N GLY A 87 1.47 -16.34 8.12
CA GLY A 87 2.56 -16.00 9.05
C GLY A 87 3.30 -14.72 8.70
N THR A 88 4.52 -14.60 9.20
CA THR A 88 5.40 -13.50 8.79
C THR A 88 5.87 -13.71 7.35
N ILE A 89 6.06 -12.61 6.61
CA ILE A 89 6.58 -12.72 5.23
C ILE A 89 7.98 -13.34 5.19
N ALA A 90 8.76 -13.23 6.26
CA ALA A 90 10.08 -13.83 6.36
C ALA A 90 10.01 -15.37 6.46
N GLU A 91 9.03 -15.91 7.19
CA GLU A 91 8.84 -17.35 7.37
C GLU A 91 8.22 -18.01 6.13
N VAL A 92 7.27 -17.32 5.47
CA VAL A 92 6.55 -17.89 4.31
C VAL A 92 7.40 -17.81 3.05
N ASN A 93 7.76 -16.60 2.60
CA ASN A 93 8.61 -16.40 1.42
C ASN A 93 9.12 -14.95 1.42
N SER A 94 10.30 -14.72 1.99
CA SER A 94 10.81 -13.37 2.23
C SER A 94 11.00 -12.55 0.95
N PRO A 95 10.28 -11.42 0.79
CA PRO A 95 10.52 -10.49 -0.31
C PRO A 95 11.69 -9.53 -0.05
N TYR A 96 12.31 -9.58 1.12
CA TYR A 96 13.42 -8.68 1.47
C TYR A 96 14.70 -8.93 0.66
N PRO A 97 15.54 -7.92 0.45
CA PRO A 97 15.32 -6.50 0.80
C PRO A 97 14.41 -5.80 -0.22
N ILE A 98 13.27 -5.26 0.22
CA ILE A 98 12.24 -4.71 -0.67
C ILE A 98 12.73 -3.44 -1.38
N ALA A 99 13.22 -2.47 -0.61
CA ALA A 99 13.69 -1.18 -1.13
C ALA A 99 14.79 -1.37 -2.20
N GLU A 100 15.76 -2.25 -1.92
CA GLU A 100 16.87 -2.50 -2.82
C GLU A 100 16.44 -3.17 -4.14
N LYS A 101 15.41 -4.02 -4.07
CA LYS A 101 14.83 -4.63 -5.28
C LYS A 101 14.21 -3.58 -6.19
N PHE A 102 13.37 -2.67 -5.66
CA PHE A 102 12.82 -1.58 -6.45
C PHE A 102 13.91 -0.65 -7.00
N LYS A 103 14.94 -0.33 -6.20
CA LYS A 103 16.12 0.43 -6.66
C LYS A 103 16.83 -0.28 -7.81
N ALA A 104 17.00 -1.61 -7.72
CA ALA A 104 17.64 -2.41 -8.77
C ALA A 104 16.84 -2.40 -10.08
N PHE A 105 15.51 -2.33 -10.02
CA PHE A 105 14.63 -2.10 -11.17
C PHE A 105 14.62 -0.65 -11.68
N GLY A 106 15.36 0.25 -11.03
CA GLY A 106 15.53 1.63 -11.46
C GLY A 106 14.52 2.62 -10.93
N TRP A 107 13.67 2.23 -9.96
CA TRP A 107 12.70 3.13 -9.33
C TRP A 107 13.37 4.16 -8.42
N ASN A 108 12.74 5.32 -8.26
CA ASN A 108 12.95 6.18 -7.11
C ASN A 108 12.32 5.52 -5.88
N VAL A 109 13.04 5.43 -4.76
CA VAL A 109 12.56 4.70 -3.57
C VAL A 109 12.62 5.60 -2.34
N LEU A 110 11.51 5.70 -1.64
CA LEU A 110 11.36 6.39 -0.37
C LEU A 110 10.96 5.36 0.71
N GLU A 111 11.50 5.50 1.91
CA GLU A 111 11.15 4.66 3.05
C GLU A 111 10.57 5.54 4.15
N ILE A 112 9.39 5.19 4.67
CA ILE A 112 8.66 5.96 5.68
C ILE A 112 8.04 5.05 6.74
N TYR A 113 7.61 5.66 7.84
CA TYR A 113 6.69 5.05 8.78
C TYR A 113 5.25 5.44 8.43
N ALA A 114 4.37 4.45 8.24
CA ALA A 114 2.99 4.67 7.79
C ALA A 114 2.08 5.31 8.86
N ASP A 115 2.51 5.38 10.11
CA ASP A 115 1.83 6.07 11.20
C ASP A 115 2.27 7.53 11.39
N SER A 116 3.20 8.01 10.58
CA SER A 116 3.62 9.41 10.53
C SER A 116 2.98 10.12 9.34
N PHE A 117 1.95 10.93 9.59
CA PHE A 117 1.32 11.75 8.55
C PHE A 117 2.28 12.74 7.91
N ASP A 118 3.23 13.28 8.67
CA ASP A 118 4.24 14.20 8.14
C ASP A 118 5.18 13.50 7.14
N GLU A 119 5.61 12.27 7.46
CA GLU A 119 6.42 11.48 6.54
C GLU A 119 5.64 11.07 5.30
N MET A 120 4.36 10.70 5.45
CA MET A 120 3.50 10.37 4.32
C MET A 120 3.31 11.57 3.39
N ASP A 121 2.97 12.75 3.92
CA ASP A 121 2.80 13.96 3.13
C ASP A 121 4.09 14.32 2.40
N ALA A 122 5.22 14.33 3.11
CA ALA A 122 6.52 14.59 2.51
C ALA A 122 6.87 13.60 1.39
N ALA A 123 6.60 12.29 1.59
CA ALA A 123 6.89 11.27 0.59
C ALA A 123 5.99 11.39 -0.65
N PHE A 124 4.70 11.67 -0.48
CA PHE A 124 3.79 11.89 -1.61
C PHE A 124 4.19 13.13 -2.40
N ASN A 125 4.51 14.24 -1.74
CA ASN A 125 4.99 15.47 -2.40
C ASN A 125 6.30 15.22 -3.16
N ALA A 126 7.26 14.54 -2.54
CA ALA A 126 8.51 14.16 -3.20
C ALA A 126 8.28 13.26 -4.42
N ALA A 127 7.36 12.29 -4.33
CA ALA A 127 6.99 11.43 -5.46
C ALA A 127 6.31 12.20 -6.60
N ILE A 128 5.53 13.24 -6.28
CA ILE A 128 4.87 14.10 -7.26
C ILE A 128 5.89 14.97 -8.00
N GLU A 129 6.88 15.47 -7.32
CA GLU A 129 7.92 16.32 -7.90
C GLU A 129 8.97 15.56 -8.70
N PHE A 130 9.22 14.30 -8.34
CA PHE A 130 10.22 13.47 -8.99
C PHE A 130 9.82 13.13 -10.44
N LYS A 131 10.79 13.21 -11.38
CA LYS A 131 10.55 13.01 -12.81
C LYS A 131 11.47 11.96 -13.42
N GLY A 132 10.98 11.37 -14.49
CA GLY A 132 11.73 10.43 -15.34
C GLY A 132 11.65 8.96 -14.91
N LYS A 133 11.20 8.65 -13.69
CA LYS A 133 11.10 7.28 -13.17
C LYS A 133 9.87 7.15 -12.26
N PRO A 134 9.28 5.95 -12.15
CA PRO A 134 8.24 5.69 -11.14
C PRO A 134 8.83 5.76 -9.72
N THR A 135 7.97 6.02 -8.74
CA THR A 135 8.36 6.07 -7.32
C THR A 135 7.72 4.93 -6.54
N ALA A 136 8.52 4.22 -5.74
CA ALA A 136 8.07 3.27 -4.74
C ALA A 136 8.24 3.87 -3.34
N ILE A 137 7.17 3.87 -2.56
CA ILE A 137 7.17 4.29 -1.14
C ILE A 137 7.03 3.01 -0.32
N ILE A 138 8.07 2.66 0.42
CA ILE A 138 8.06 1.50 1.32
C ILE A 138 7.60 2.01 2.70
N ALA A 139 6.34 1.77 3.01
CA ALA A 139 5.68 2.27 4.20
C ALA A 139 5.70 1.21 5.31
N LYS A 140 6.58 1.36 6.29
CA LYS A 140 6.62 0.49 7.47
C LYS A 140 5.40 0.73 8.32
N SER A 141 4.60 -0.30 8.52
CA SER A 141 3.33 -0.23 9.23
C SER A 141 3.19 -1.36 10.25
N VAL A 142 2.16 -1.24 11.09
CA VAL A 142 1.74 -2.29 12.02
C VAL A 142 0.37 -2.77 11.59
N LYS A 143 0.26 -4.04 11.20
CA LYS A 143 -1.04 -4.65 10.86
C LYS A 143 -1.96 -4.58 12.07
N GLY A 144 -3.19 -4.04 11.89
CA GLY A 144 -4.17 -3.88 12.96
C GLY A 144 -3.89 -2.71 13.93
N LYS A 145 -3.05 -1.73 13.53
CA LYS A 145 -2.66 -0.56 14.34
C LYS A 145 -3.86 0.12 15.00
N GLY A 146 -3.72 0.39 16.30
CA GLY A 146 -4.71 1.09 17.11
C GLY A 146 -5.71 0.20 17.82
N VAL A 147 -5.66 -1.12 17.59
CA VAL A 147 -6.48 -2.10 18.31
C VAL A 147 -5.58 -3.18 18.88
N SER A 148 -5.39 -3.20 20.20
CA SER A 148 -4.34 -3.97 20.89
C SER A 148 -4.36 -5.46 20.56
N PHE A 149 -5.53 -6.08 20.51
CA PHE A 149 -5.70 -7.51 20.22
C PHE A 149 -5.59 -7.84 18.72
N MET A 150 -5.53 -6.84 17.82
CA MET A 150 -5.35 -7.02 16.38
C MET A 150 -3.90 -6.77 15.94
N GLU A 151 -3.15 -5.94 16.68
CA GLU A 151 -1.81 -5.55 16.29
C GLU A 151 -0.88 -6.76 16.13
N ASN A 152 -0.21 -6.83 14.99
CA ASN A 152 0.73 -7.90 14.64
C ASN A 152 0.13 -9.33 14.68
N GLN A 153 -1.17 -9.47 14.44
CA GLN A 153 -1.86 -10.76 14.44
C GLN A 153 -2.33 -11.16 13.04
N CYS A 154 -1.71 -12.21 12.47
CA CYS A 154 -2.09 -12.76 11.15
C CYS A 154 -3.57 -13.19 11.10
N SER A 155 -4.11 -13.70 12.22
CA SER A 155 -5.48 -14.19 12.33
C SER A 155 -6.56 -13.15 12.00
N TRP A 156 -6.21 -11.86 12.00
CA TRP A 156 -7.11 -10.77 11.65
C TRP A 156 -7.08 -10.37 10.17
N HIS A 157 -6.30 -11.07 9.35
CA HIS A 157 -6.20 -10.75 7.92
C HIS A 157 -7.55 -10.81 7.18
N GLY A 158 -8.40 -11.75 7.50
CA GLY A 158 -9.70 -11.91 6.84
C GLY A 158 -10.86 -12.17 7.78
N LYS A 159 -10.76 -11.71 9.04
CA LYS A 159 -11.75 -11.95 10.09
C LYS A 159 -12.43 -10.65 10.49
N ALA A 160 -13.77 -10.66 10.58
CA ALA A 160 -14.52 -9.57 11.17
C ALA A 160 -14.57 -9.74 12.70
N PRO A 161 -14.51 -8.66 13.49
CA PRO A 161 -14.71 -8.71 14.92
C PRO A 161 -16.15 -9.13 15.26
N ASN A 162 -16.33 -9.86 16.35
CA ASN A 162 -17.63 -10.08 16.95
C ASN A 162 -18.07 -8.83 17.73
N GLU A 163 -19.28 -8.87 18.33
CA GLU A 163 -19.85 -7.69 19.00
C GLU A 163 -19.04 -7.23 20.21
N GLU A 164 -18.47 -8.15 20.99
CA GLU A 164 -17.62 -7.84 22.16
C GLU A 164 -16.30 -7.22 21.70
N GLN A 165 -15.63 -7.84 20.73
CA GLN A 165 -14.41 -7.34 20.12
C GLN A 165 -14.60 -5.98 19.46
N TYR A 166 -15.76 -5.74 18.83
CA TYR A 166 -16.09 -4.43 18.28
C TYR A 166 -16.17 -3.36 19.36
N LYS A 167 -16.82 -3.65 20.50
CA LYS A 167 -16.92 -2.71 21.62
C LYS A 167 -15.55 -2.38 22.18
N GLU A 168 -14.73 -3.39 22.46
CA GLU A 168 -13.37 -3.23 22.97
C GLU A 168 -12.52 -2.37 22.00
N ALA A 169 -12.53 -2.69 20.71
CA ALA A 169 -11.80 -1.91 19.70
C ALA A 169 -12.26 -0.45 19.64
N MET A 170 -13.58 -0.20 19.74
CA MET A 170 -14.12 1.16 19.74
C MET A 170 -13.76 1.94 21.03
N GLU A 171 -13.64 1.28 22.18
CA GLU A 171 -13.17 1.90 23.40
C GLU A 171 -11.71 2.36 23.27
N GLU A 172 -10.82 1.50 22.74
CA GLU A 172 -9.41 1.85 22.50
C GLU A 172 -9.27 3.01 21.51
N LEU A 173 -9.99 2.95 20.39
CA LEU A 173 -9.93 4.00 19.35
C LEU A 173 -10.48 5.34 19.84
N ASN A 174 -11.56 5.33 20.61
CA ASN A 174 -12.14 6.56 21.21
C ASN A 174 -11.21 7.15 22.27
N ALA A 175 -10.53 6.33 23.06
CA ALA A 175 -9.54 6.80 24.02
C ALA A 175 -8.36 7.49 23.31
N THR A 176 -7.88 6.91 22.19
CA THR A 176 -6.84 7.51 21.34
C THR A 176 -7.31 8.85 20.76
N LEU A 177 -8.53 8.90 20.20
CA LEU A 177 -9.09 10.13 19.62
C LEU A 177 -9.16 11.25 20.68
N THR A 178 -9.69 10.94 21.87
CA THR A 178 -9.78 11.90 22.98
C THR A 178 -8.39 12.45 23.38
N SER A 179 -7.38 11.59 23.38
CA SER A 179 -5.99 11.98 23.67
C SER A 179 -5.42 12.93 22.60
N LEU A 180 -5.76 12.71 21.33
CA LEU A 180 -5.31 13.57 20.22
C LEU A 180 -6.00 14.94 20.22
N GLU A 181 -7.28 14.99 20.60
CA GLU A 181 -8.05 16.24 20.69
C GLU A 181 -7.65 17.11 21.88
N ALA A 182 -7.00 16.53 22.90
CA ALA A 182 -6.54 17.24 24.11
C ALA A 182 -5.16 17.91 23.96
N ASN A 183 -4.43 17.63 22.88
CA ASN A 183 -3.12 18.18 22.55
C ASN A 183 -3.21 19.17 21.40
#